data_3392d6922c1174a7ff7b459698996959
#
_entry.id   3392d6922c1174a7ff7b459698996959
#
_cell.length_a   1.000
_cell.length_b   1.000
_cell.length_c   1.000
_cell.angle_alpha   90.00
_cell.angle_beta   90.00
_cell.angle_gamma   90.00
#
_symmetry.space_group_name_H-M   'P 1'
#
loop_
_entity.id
_entity.type
_entity.pdbx_description
1 polymer ?
#
loop_
_entity_poly.entity_id
_entity_poly.type
_entity_poly.pdbx_seq_one_letter_code
_entity_poly.pdbx_strand_id
1 'polypeptide(L)'
;NVIRGPFGAHSPARPQAEAHESAPVTLPLYGRIAAGLPIEALRDNGASVDVPAALLGNGEHYALEVAGDSMIDAGILDGDTVIIHRAETAENGSIVVALVDENEVTLKRIRRRGNSIALEPANPRHETRIFGPDRVQVQGRLVGLLRRY
;
A
#
# COMPACT_ATOMS: atom_id res chain seq x y z
N ASN A 1 -22.99 27.43 35.60
CA ASN A 1 -23.31 26.99 35.20
C ASN A 1 -23.34 26.71 34.83
N VAL A 2 -22.92 26.54 34.89
CA VAL A 2 -23.09 26.05 34.30
C VAL A 2 -22.99 25.75 33.81
N ILE A 3 -22.72 25.68 34.11
CA ILE A 3 -22.80 25.25 33.43
C ILE A 3 -22.62 25.07 32.96
N ARG A 4 -22.23 25.11 33.13
CA ARG A 4 -22.27 24.82 32.36
C ARG A 4 -21.83 24.67 31.85
N GLY A 5 -21.17 24.66 32.01
CA GLY A 5 -20.93 24.29 31.28
C GLY A 5 -20.38 24.10 30.89
N PRO A 6 -20.03 24.07 31.21
CA PRO A 6 -19.66 23.62 30.53
C PRO A 6 -19.62 23.31 30.00
N PHE A 7 -19.29 23.24 30.06
CA PHE A 7 -19.62 22.77 29.33
C PHE A 7 -19.56 22.94 28.65
N GLY A 8 -19.25 23.04 28.74
CA GLY A 8 -19.33 22.97 27.96
C GLY A 8 -18.75 23.37 27.45
N ALA A 9 -18.56 23.77 27.78
CA ALA A 9 -17.97 23.99 27.06
C ALA A 9 -16.97 23.32 26.54
N HIS A 10 -16.99 22.95 26.57
CA HIS A 10 -16.58 22.10 26.14
C HIS A 10 -15.91 21.88 25.09
N SER A 11 -15.06 22.57 24.83
CA SER A 11 -14.51 21.76 23.99
C SER A 11 -14.99 21.63 22.55
N PRO A 12 -15.69 22.56 21.97
CA PRO A 12 -16.16 22.40 20.59
C PRO A 12 -15.06 22.41 19.55
N ALA A 13 -13.96 23.09 19.81
CA ALA A 13 -12.89 23.19 18.82
C ALA A 13 -12.21 21.85 18.58
N ARG A 14 -12.16 21.02 19.61
CA ARG A 14 -11.48 19.76 19.49
C ARG A 14 -12.18 18.79 18.53
N PRO A 15 -13.49 18.63 18.56
CA PRO A 15 -14.14 17.81 17.55
C PRO A 15 -13.92 18.30 16.13
N GLN A 16 -13.85 19.57 15.93
CA GLN A 16 -13.58 20.11 14.60
C GLN A 16 -12.20 19.76 14.10
N ALA A 17 -11.21 19.80 14.99
CA ALA A 17 -9.85 19.43 14.62
C ALA A 17 -9.77 17.96 14.24
N GLU A 18 -10.48 17.10 14.96
CA GLU A 18 -10.50 15.69 14.66
C GLU A 18 -11.14 15.43 13.32
N ALA A 19 -12.24 16.09 13.02
CA ALA A 19 -12.91 15.92 11.74
C ALA A 19 -12.01 16.38 10.60
N HIS A 20 -11.27 17.44 10.79
CA HIS A 20 -10.35 17.94 9.78
C HIS A 20 -9.22 16.95 9.52
N GLU A 21 -8.67 16.33 10.58
CA GLU A 21 -7.59 15.38 10.45
C GLU A 21 -8.02 14.09 9.78
N SER A 22 -9.29 13.75 9.85
CA SER A 22 -9.79 12.54 9.22
C SER A 22 -10.38 12.79 7.85
N ALA A 23 -10.20 13.98 7.29
CA ALA A 23 -10.67 14.28 5.95
C ALA A 23 -9.99 13.34 4.95
N PRO A 24 -10.73 12.87 3.95
CA PRO A 24 -10.14 11.95 2.97
C PRO A 24 -9.09 12.63 2.11
N VAL A 25 -8.12 11.84 1.71
CA VAL A 25 -7.08 12.23 0.76
C VAL A 25 -7.29 11.43 -0.51
N THR A 26 -7.28 12.10 -1.64
CA THR A 26 -7.45 11.44 -2.94
C THR A 26 -6.10 10.98 -3.44
N LEU A 27 -5.99 9.68 -3.71
CA LEU A 27 -4.78 9.07 -4.23
C LEU A 27 -5.00 8.57 -5.66
N PRO A 28 -3.96 8.62 -6.51
CA PRO A 28 -4.08 8.00 -7.82
C PRO A 28 -4.18 6.49 -7.68
N LEU A 29 -5.02 5.89 -8.50
CA LEU A 29 -5.18 4.44 -8.59
C LEU A 29 -4.61 4.02 -9.93
N TYR A 30 -3.44 3.36 -9.91
CA TYR A 30 -2.67 3.11 -11.14
C TYR A 30 -3.09 1.87 -11.90
N GLY A 31 -4.03 1.11 -11.40
CA GLY A 31 -4.53 -0.06 -12.09
C GLY A 31 -4.39 -1.31 -11.25
N ARG A 32 -4.43 -2.47 -11.90
CA ARG A 32 -4.39 -3.75 -11.20
C ARG A 32 -2.99 -4.32 -11.25
N ILE A 33 -2.55 -4.89 -10.13
CA ILE A 33 -1.25 -5.52 -10.02
C ILE A 33 -1.44 -7.03 -9.79
N ALA A 34 -0.74 -7.83 -10.60
CA ALA A 34 -0.71 -9.28 -10.47
C ALA A 34 0.73 -9.72 -10.63
N ALA A 35 1.01 -10.97 -10.25
CA ALA A 35 2.36 -11.50 -10.39
C ALA A 35 2.79 -11.45 -11.87
N GLY A 36 3.99 -10.92 -12.12
CA GLY A 36 4.54 -10.87 -13.47
C GLY A 36 3.91 -9.84 -14.39
N LEU A 37 3.21 -8.87 -13.84
CA LEU A 37 2.55 -7.84 -14.65
C LEU A 37 3.57 -6.89 -15.25
N PRO A 38 3.54 -6.63 -16.58
CA PRO A 38 4.45 -5.64 -17.17
C PRO A 38 4.18 -4.25 -16.60
N ILE A 39 5.25 -3.47 -16.44
CA ILE A 39 5.14 -2.14 -15.86
C ILE A 39 4.24 -1.23 -16.69
N GLU A 40 4.17 -1.46 -17.99
CA GLU A 40 3.32 -0.66 -18.87
C GLU A 40 1.84 -0.79 -18.53
N ALA A 41 1.47 -1.84 -17.81
CA ALA A 41 0.09 -2.01 -17.38
C ALA A 41 -0.26 -1.14 -16.18
N LEU A 42 0.74 -0.58 -15.50
CA LEU A 42 0.53 0.30 -14.36
C LEU A 42 0.76 1.74 -14.79
N ARG A 43 -0.31 2.40 -15.15
CA ARG A 43 -0.20 3.80 -15.57
C ARG A 43 -1.35 4.59 -14.99
N ASP A 44 -1.11 5.88 -14.86
CA ASP A 44 -2.13 6.80 -14.40
C ASP A 44 -3.18 6.95 -15.52
N ASN A 45 -4.36 6.44 -15.26
CA ASN A 45 -5.47 6.51 -16.21
C ASN A 45 -6.56 7.46 -15.73
N GLY A 46 -6.26 8.33 -14.77
CA GLY A 46 -7.23 9.26 -14.24
C GLY A 46 -8.09 8.71 -13.12
N ALA A 47 -7.96 7.42 -12.80
CA ALA A 47 -8.71 6.83 -11.70
C ALA A 47 -8.09 7.24 -10.36
N SER A 48 -8.92 7.31 -9.34
CA SER A 48 -8.48 7.70 -8.01
C SER A 48 -9.30 6.98 -6.96
N VAL A 49 -8.80 7.04 -5.72
CA VAL A 49 -9.49 6.49 -4.56
C VAL A 49 -9.28 7.44 -3.40
N ASP A 50 -10.32 7.63 -2.59
CA ASP A 50 -10.25 8.46 -1.40
C ASP A 50 -9.95 7.56 -0.20
N VAL A 51 -8.95 7.94 0.59
CA VAL A 51 -8.57 7.18 1.77
C VAL A 51 -8.51 8.10 2.97
N PRO A 52 -8.76 7.58 4.17
CA PRO A 52 -8.62 8.41 5.37
C PRO A 52 -7.19 8.87 5.54
N ALA A 53 -7.03 10.15 5.88
CA ALA A 53 -5.69 10.71 6.08
C ALA A 53 -4.94 9.97 7.18
N ALA A 54 -5.65 9.38 8.13
CA ALA A 54 -5.02 8.65 9.23
C ALA A 54 -4.24 7.42 8.77
N LEU A 55 -4.54 6.88 7.58
CA LEU A 55 -3.77 5.76 7.03
C LEU A 55 -2.43 6.20 6.44
N LEU A 56 -2.26 7.49 6.22
CA LEU A 56 -1.12 7.99 5.47
C LEU A 56 -0.17 8.69 6.41
N GLY A 57 1.10 8.36 6.30
CA GLY A 57 2.14 9.13 6.95
C GLY A 57 2.64 10.20 6.01
N ASN A 58 3.86 10.64 6.25
CA ASN A 58 4.51 11.60 5.37
C ASN A 58 4.85 10.94 4.05
N GLY A 59 5.03 11.77 3.02
CA GLY A 59 5.51 11.31 1.75
C GLY A 59 4.39 11.02 0.77
N GLU A 60 4.77 10.50 -0.35
CA GLU A 60 3.88 10.29 -1.48
C GLU A 60 3.27 8.89 -1.40
N HIS A 61 1.99 8.79 -1.76
CA HIS A 61 1.26 7.54 -1.71
C HIS A 61 0.51 7.32 -3.01
N TYR A 62 0.24 6.07 -3.33
CA TYR A 62 -0.60 5.71 -4.45
C TYR A 62 -1.32 4.41 -4.13
N ALA A 63 -2.28 4.05 -4.98
CA ALA A 63 -3.11 2.87 -4.77
C ALA A 63 -3.03 1.95 -5.98
N LEU A 64 -3.18 0.65 -5.73
CA LEU A 64 -3.23 -0.38 -6.75
C LEU A 64 -4.33 -1.36 -6.39
N GLU A 65 -4.98 -1.90 -7.42
CA GLU A 65 -5.96 -2.97 -7.22
C GLU A 65 -5.26 -4.30 -7.38
N VAL A 66 -5.56 -5.24 -6.48
CA VAL A 66 -4.90 -6.55 -6.47
C VAL A 66 -5.67 -7.52 -7.34
N ALA A 67 -4.95 -8.26 -8.18
CA ALA A 67 -5.50 -9.36 -8.96
C ALA A 67 -4.80 -10.64 -8.57
N GLY A 68 -5.58 -11.71 -8.38
CA GLY A 68 -5.03 -13.01 -8.07
C GLY A 68 -4.89 -13.27 -6.59
N ASP A 69 -4.23 -14.36 -6.26
CA ASP A 69 -4.23 -14.90 -4.90
C ASP A 69 -2.83 -15.09 -4.32
N SER A 70 -1.80 -14.45 -4.88
CA SER A 70 -0.44 -14.72 -4.45
C SER A 70 -0.15 -14.23 -3.03
N MET A 71 -1.00 -13.39 -2.46
CA MET A 71 -0.79 -12.82 -1.13
C MET A 71 -1.95 -13.10 -0.17
N ILE A 72 -2.71 -14.15 -0.42
CA ILE A 72 -3.92 -14.40 0.35
C ILE A 72 -3.62 -14.75 1.81
N ASP A 73 -2.49 -15.40 2.11
CA ASP A 73 -2.15 -15.72 3.49
C ASP A 73 -1.69 -14.49 4.28
N ALA A 74 -1.44 -13.39 3.60
CA ALA A 74 -1.19 -12.10 4.25
C ALA A 74 -2.46 -11.27 4.40
N GLY A 75 -3.61 -11.85 4.06
CA GLY A 75 -4.89 -11.15 4.15
C GLY A 75 -5.18 -10.24 2.98
N ILE A 76 -4.45 -10.38 1.88
CA ILE A 76 -4.64 -9.55 0.69
C ILE A 76 -5.33 -10.40 -0.37
N LEU A 77 -6.55 -10.03 -0.74
CA LEU A 77 -7.39 -10.84 -1.61
C LEU A 77 -7.59 -10.17 -2.96
N ASP A 78 -7.97 -10.98 -3.94
CA ASP A 78 -8.32 -10.48 -5.27
C ASP A 78 -9.39 -9.38 -5.14
N GLY A 79 -9.17 -8.27 -5.83
CA GLY A 79 -10.10 -7.13 -5.79
C GLY A 79 -9.81 -6.12 -4.71
N ASP A 80 -8.92 -6.42 -3.77
CA ASP A 80 -8.56 -5.44 -2.74
C ASP A 80 -7.82 -4.26 -3.36
N THR A 81 -7.98 -3.09 -2.73
CA THR A 81 -7.20 -1.91 -3.08
C THR A 81 -6.12 -1.73 -2.03
N VAL A 82 -4.87 -1.79 -2.45
CA VAL A 82 -3.74 -1.63 -1.54
C VAL A 82 -3.22 -0.21 -1.63
N ILE A 83 -2.86 0.34 -0.46
CA ILE A 83 -2.33 1.69 -0.34
C ILE A 83 -0.84 1.57 -0.13
N ILE A 84 -0.08 2.24 -0.99
CA ILE A 84 1.38 2.09 -1.06
C ILE A 84 2.02 3.42 -0.74
N HIS A 85 2.98 3.39 0.17
CA HIS A 85 3.86 4.52 0.43
C HIS A 85 5.04 4.42 -0.53
N ARG A 86 5.23 5.45 -1.35
CA ARG A 86 6.34 5.44 -2.31
C ARG A 86 7.66 5.47 -1.56
N ALA A 87 8.51 4.49 -1.82
CA ALA A 87 9.80 4.36 -1.14
C ALA A 87 10.71 3.51 -2.02
N GLU A 88 12.02 3.74 -1.89
CA GLU A 88 13.02 2.97 -2.65
C GLU A 88 13.64 1.87 -1.81
N THR A 89 13.37 1.86 -0.51
CA THR A 89 13.88 0.84 0.39
C THR A 89 12.78 0.33 1.29
N ALA A 90 12.98 -0.86 1.85
CA ALA A 90 12.04 -1.45 2.78
C ALA A 90 12.79 -2.45 3.65
N GLU A 91 12.28 -2.64 4.87
CA GLU A 91 12.88 -3.59 5.79
C GLU A 91 12.53 -5.02 5.40
N ASN A 92 13.38 -5.97 5.80
CA ASN A 92 13.10 -7.38 5.58
C ASN A 92 11.74 -7.74 6.16
N GLY A 93 10.98 -8.50 5.38
CA GLY A 93 9.66 -8.93 5.80
C GLY A 93 8.54 -7.99 5.41
N SER A 94 8.86 -6.81 4.87
CA SER A 94 7.85 -5.87 4.41
C SER A 94 7.19 -6.37 3.13
N ILE A 95 5.92 -6.03 2.95
CA ILE A 95 5.23 -6.27 1.68
C ILE A 95 5.44 -5.04 0.82
N VAL A 96 5.98 -5.25 -0.37
CA VAL A 96 6.42 -4.17 -1.25
C VAL A 96 5.88 -4.36 -2.65
N VAL A 97 5.81 -3.24 -3.37
CA VAL A 97 5.70 -3.25 -4.82
C VAL A 97 7.13 -3.26 -5.35
N ALA A 98 7.47 -4.27 -6.11
CA ALA A 98 8.81 -4.47 -6.63
C ALA A 98 8.80 -4.46 -8.15
N LEU A 99 9.78 -3.76 -8.73
CA LEU A 99 10.02 -3.76 -10.16
C LEU A 99 11.20 -4.69 -10.42
N VAL A 100 10.98 -5.71 -11.24
CA VAL A 100 11.98 -6.74 -11.53
C VAL A 100 12.46 -6.57 -12.95
N ASP A 101 13.81 -6.50 -13.11
CA ASP A 101 14.46 -6.37 -14.41
C ASP A 101 13.94 -5.19 -15.23
N GLU A 102 13.50 -4.13 -14.53
CA GLU A 102 12.98 -2.90 -15.14
C GLU A 102 11.77 -3.16 -16.05
N ASN A 103 11.10 -4.27 -15.86
CA ASN A 103 10.06 -4.70 -16.78
C ASN A 103 8.77 -5.15 -16.10
N GLU A 104 8.85 -5.95 -15.04
CA GLU A 104 7.61 -6.47 -14.44
C GLU A 104 7.46 -6.00 -13.01
N VAL A 105 6.21 -5.77 -12.61
CA VAL A 105 5.85 -5.25 -11.30
C VAL A 105 5.08 -6.32 -10.55
N THR A 106 5.37 -6.47 -9.27
CA THR A 106 4.69 -7.47 -8.44
C THR A 106 4.57 -6.97 -7.01
N LEU A 107 3.61 -7.53 -6.28
CA LEU A 107 3.40 -7.27 -4.86
C LEU A 107 3.80 -8.53 -4.10
N LYS A 108 4.86 -8.44 -3.28
CA LYS A 108 5.43 -9.60 -2.60
C LYS A 108 6.05 -9.17 -1.29
N ARG A 109 6.37 -10.15 -0.44
CA ARG A 109 7.17 -9.89 0.76
C ARG A 109 8.64 -9.96 0.38
N ILE A 110 9.40 -8.95 0.76
CA ILE A 110 10.81 -8.87 0.40
C ILE A 110 11.68 -9.38 1.54
N ARG A 111 12.71 -10.16 1.18
CA ARG A 111 13.75 -10.58 2.12
C ARG A 111 15.09 -10.50 1.44
N ARG A 112 16.03 -9.85 2.13
CA ARG A 112 17.41 -9.76 1.63
C ARG A 112 18.28 -10.70 2.44
N ARG A 113 19.11 -11.48 1.73
CA ARG A 113 20.08 -12.38 2.36
C ARG A 113 21.38 -12.25 1.59
N GLY A 114 22.37 -11.58 2.20
CA GLY A 114 23.64 -11.37 1.53
C GLY A 114 23.44 -10.63 0.22
N ASN A 115 23.82 -11.26 -0.87
CA ASN A 115 23.72 -10.66 -2.20
C ASN A 115 22.44 -11.06 -2.94
N SER A 116 21.47 -11.64 -2.25
CA SER A 116 20.25 -12.10 -2.90
C SER A 116 19.03 -11.39 -2.34
N ILE A 117 18.04 -11.21 -3.20
CA ILE A 117 16.74 -10.68 -2.81
C ILE A 117 15.69 -11.73 -3.15
N ALA A 118 14.94 -12.17 -2.15
CA ALA A 118 13.82 -13.08 -2.33
C ALA A 118 12.53 -12.29 -2.34
N LEU A 119 11.68 -12.56 -3.32
CA LEU A 119 10.32 -12.03 -3.38
C LEU A 119 9.39 -13.19 -3.09
N GLU A 120 8.78 -13.15 -1.90
CA GLU A 120 8.02 -14.26 -1.37
C GLU A 120 6.53 -14.01 -1.49
N PRO A 121 5.79 -14.92 -2.13
CA PRO A 121 4.34 -14.84 -2.07
C PRO A 121 3.86 -15.28 -0.69
N ALA A 122 2.65 -14.91 -0.33
CA ALA A 122 1.99 -15.40 0.87
C ALA A 122 0.93 -16.41 0.47
N ASN A 123 1.37 -17.46 -0.20
CA ASN A 123 0.51 -18.53 -0.70
C ASN A 123 1.41 -19.70 -1.11
N PRO A 124 1.25 -20.87 -0.50
CA PRO A 124 2.13 -22.00 -0.82
C PRO A 124 1.99 -22.52 -2.25
N ARG A 125 0.94 -22.13 -2.98
CA ARG A 125 0.80 -22.51 -4.38
C ARG A 125 1.70 -21.71 -5.31
N HIS A 126 2.29 -20.63 -4.83
CA HIS A 126 3.17 -19.78 -5.62
C HIS A 126 4.59 -19.92 -5.12
N GLU A 127 5.55 -19.70 -5.99
CA GLU A 127 6.96 -19.92 -5.66
C GLU A 127 7.63 -18.62 -5.28
N THR A 128 8.55 -18.73 -4.32
CA THR A 128 9.48 -17.64 -4.01
C THR A 128 10.48 -17.53 -5.15
N ARG A 129 10.69 -16.31 -5.62
CA ARG A 129 11.67 -16.04 -6.67
C ARG A 129 12.85 -15.30 -6.07
N ILE A 130 14.06 -15.69 -6.48
CA ILE A 130 15.30 -15.13 -5.92
C ILE A 130 16.08 -14.45 -7.05
N PHE A 131 16.55 -13.24 -6.75
CA PHE A 131 17.22 -12.39 -7.74
C PHE A 131 18.49 -11.81 -7.16
N GLY A 132 19.40 -11.41 -8.04
CA GLY A 132 20.49 -10.54 -7.65
C GLY A 132 19.96 -9.15 -7.27
N PRO A 133 20.71 -8.42 -6.43
CA PRO A 133 20.18 -7.17 -5.88
C PRO A 133 19.99 -6.08 -6.92
N ASP A 134 20.70 -6.13 -8.03
CA ASP A 134 20.57 -5.14 -9.09
C ASP A 134 19.36 -5.37 -9.99
N ARG A 135 18.66 -6.48 -9.81
CA ARG A 135 17.49 -6.81 -10.64
C ARG A 135 16.17 -6.39 -10.03
N VAL A 136 16.16 -5.96 -8.76
CA VAL A 136 14.93 -5.65 -8.02
C VAL A 136 14.99 -4.21 -7.53
N GLN A 137 13.96 -3.43 -7.85
CA GLN A 137 13.84 -2.07 -7.36
C GLN A 137 12.52 -1.94 -6.59
N VAL A 138 12.61 -1.51 -5.34
CA VAL A 138 11.41 -1.28 -4.53
C VAL A 138 10.75 0.00 -5.04
N GLN A 139 9.44 -0.09 -5.28
CA GLN A 139 8.65 1.05 -5.74
C GLN A 139 7.77 1.61 -4.62
N GLY A 140 7.69 0.90 -3.51
CA GLY A 140 6.93 1.33 -2.36
C GLY A 140 6.60 0.17 -1.45
N ARG A 141 6.06 0.50 -0.28
CA ARG A 141 5.67 -0.51 0.71
C ARG A 141 4.21 -0.37 1.09
N LEU A 142 3.62 -1.49 1.44
CA LEU A 142 2.21 -1.55 1.82
C LEU A 142 1.99 -0.85 3.15
N VAL A 143 1.04 0.07 3.22
CA VAL A 143 0.67 0.75 4.45
C VAL A 143 -0.80 0.60 4.80
N GLY A 144 -1.62 0.16 3.86
CA GLY A 144 -3.04 -0.01 4.15
C GLY A 144 -3.74 -0.77 3.07
N LEU A 145 -5.01 -1.10 3.33
CA LEU A 145 -5.80 -1.90 2.42
C LEU A 145 -7.27 -1.51 2.58
N LEU A 146 -7.95 -1.38 1.47
CA LEU A 146 -9.39 -1.13 1.45
C LEU A 146 -10.07 -2.30 0.75
N ARG A 147 -11.19 -2.76 1.33
CA ARG A 147 -11.95 -3.88 0.77
C ARG A 147 -13.43 -3.53 0.80
N ARG A 148 -14.07 -3.85 -0.30
CA ARG A 148 -15.52 -3.66 -0.42
C ARG A 148 -16.19 -5.02 -0.48
N TYR A 149 -17.34 -5.09 0.16
CA TYR A 149 -18.14 -6.32 0.18
C TYR A 149 -19.40 -6.15 -0.65
#